data_aa7a2191ad6bde872d8c0be0400f8287
#
_entry.id   aa7a2191ad6bde872d8c0be0400f8287
#
_cell.length_a   1.000
_cell.length_b   1.000
_cell.length_c   1.000
_cell.angle_alpha   90.00
_cell.angle_beta   90.00
_cell.angle_gamma   90.00
#
_symmetry.space_group_name_H-M   'P 1'
#
loop_
_entity.id
_entity.type
_entity.pdbx_description
1 polymer ?
#
loop_
_entity_poly.entity_id
_entity_poly.type
_entity_poly.pdbx_seq_one_letter_code
_entity_poly.pdbx_strand_id
1 'polypeptide(L)'
;MANKILLTGRLCRDAELAYIPGTGTPKLAFTIAVPRSYQKDKNNKKVDFINCEQIGKHTENLCQYLTKGKFILVEGELNIDNYDKDGEKRSFTKVKIDRVEFLGGDTKSNDYNVGFTPSFEPPGGLDPQGFQAIDDDDIPF
;
A
#
# COMPACT_ATOMS: atom_id res chain seq x y z
N MET A 1 -6.51 15.42 -19.27
CA MET A 1 -7.28 14.84 -18.17
C MET A 1 -6.40 13.94 -17.31
N ALA A 2 -6.68 13.85 -16.03
CA ALA A 2 -5.87 13.05 -15.12
C ALA A 2 -6.74 12.00 -14.43
N ASN A 3 -6.21 10.79 -14.37
CA ASN A 3 -6.83 9.70 -13.62
C ASN A 3 -5.71 8.96 -12.89
N LYS A 4 -5.46 9.39 -11.67
CA LYS A 4 -4.36 8.83 -10.89
C LYS A 4 -4.84 8.62 -9.47
N ILE A 5 -4.59 7.44 -8.95
CA ILE A 5 -4.95 7.10 -7.59
C ILE A 5 -3.72 6.52 -6.89
N LEU A 6 -3.56 6.87 -5.64
CA LEU A 6 -2.45 6.42 -4.81
C LEU A 6 -3.03 5.91 -3.50
N LEU A 7 -2.77 4.67 -3.19
CA LEU A 7 -3.35 4.04 -2.01
C LEU A 7 -2.30 3.25 -1.25
N THR A 8 -2.42 3.24 0.06
CA THR A 8 -1.67 2.33 0.91
C THR A 8 -2.65 1.45 1.66
N GLY A 9 -2.29 0.20 1.82
CA GLY A 9 -3.17 -0.72 2.54
C GLY A 9 -2.53 -2.09 2.67
N ARG A 10 -3.26 -2.98 3.34
CA ARG A 10 -2.80 -4.35 3.53
C ARG A 10 -3.65 -5.30 2.70
N LEU A 11 -3.02 -6.31 2.16
CA LEU A 11 -3.75 -7.31 1.41
C LEU A 11 -4.70 -8.09 2.32
N CYS A 12 -5.93 -8.27 1.86
CA CYS A 12 -6.92 -9.03 2.61
C CYS A 12 -6.69 -10.52 2.48
N ARG A 13 -6.08 -10.93 1.38
CA ARG A 13 -5.79 -12.34 1.08
C ARG A 13 -4.67 -12.37 0.07
N ASP A 14 -4.17 -13.57 -0.21
CA ASP A 14 -3.12 -13.73 -1.19
C ASP A 14 -3.60 -13.28 -2.57
N ALA A 15 -2.72 -12.69 -3.34
CA ALA A 15 -3.05 -12.27 -4.70
C ALA A 15 -3.28 -13.48 -5.59
N GLU A 16 -4.16 -13.32 -6.55
CA GLU A 16 -4.51 -14.37 -7.49
C GLU A 16 -3.96 -14.03 -8.87
N LEU A 17 -3.35 -15.02 -9.49
CA LEU A 17 -2.80 -14.87 -10.83
C LEU A 17 -3.67 -15.63 -11.83
N ALA A 18 -4.06 -14.95 -12.88
CA ALA A 18 -4.82 -15.55 -13.97
C ALA A 18 -4.20 -15.13 -15.29
N TYR A 19 -4.62 -15.78 -16.36
CA TYR A 19 -4.14 -15.45 -17.69
C TYR A 19 -5.32 -15.05 -18.56
N ILE A 20 -5.13 -13.96 -19.30
CA ILE A 20 -6.19 -13.42 -20.14
C ILE A 20 -6.39 -14.36 -21.32
N PRO A 21 -7.64 -14.83 -21.55
CA PRO A 21 -7.90 -15.68 -22.71
C PRO A 21 -7.57 -14.97 -24.01
N GLY A 22 -6.98 -15.69 -24.93
CA GLY A 22 -6.63 -15.16 -26.25
C GLY A 22 -5.21 -14.63 -26.34
N THR A 23 -4.77 -13.83 -25.39
CA THR A 23 -3.42 -13.28 -25.40
C THR A 23 -2.46 -14.03 -24.49
N GLY A 24 -3.00 -14.72 -23.47
CA GLY A 24 -2.18 -15.41 -22.50
C GLY A 24 -1.42 -14.49 -21.56
N THR A 25 -1.76 -13.21 -21.53
CA THR A 25 -1.07 -12.24 -20.68
C THR A 25 -1.44 -12.47 -19.22
N PRO A 26 -0.45 -12.49 -18.31
CA PRO A 26 -0.74 -12.65 -16.90
C PRO A 26 -1.48 -11.46 -16.35
N LYS A 27 -2.46 -11.73 -15.50
CA LYS A 27 -3.27 -10.73 -14.83
C LYS A 27 -3.30 -11.04 -13.35
N LEU A 28 -2.85 -10.10 -12.56
CA LEU A 28 -2.78 -10.23 -11.12
C LEU A 28 -3.94 -9.48 -10.49
N ALA A 29 -4.67 -10.12 -9.60
CA ALA A 29 -5.80 -9.52 -8.91
C ALA A 29 -5.64 -9.68 -7.42
N PHE A 30 -5.90 -8.62 -6.68
CA PHE A 30 -5.85 -8.66 -5.23
C PHE A 30 -6.75 -7.56 -4.66
N THR A 31 -7.03 -7.68 -3.37
CA THR A 31 -7.86 -6.71 -2.67
C THR A 31 -7.07 -6.17 -1.49
N ILE A 32 -7.05 -4.86 -1.36
CA ILE A 32 -6.40 -4.22 -0.24
C ILE A 32 -7.42 -3.59 0.70
N ALA A 33 -7.09 -3.60 1.97
CA ALA A 33 -7.89 -2.96 3.00
C ALA A 33 -7.28 -1.61 3.32
N VAL A 34 -8.04 -0.55 3.08
CA VAL A 34 -7.59 0.81 3.28
C VAL A 34 -8.46 1.45 4.36
N PRO A 35 -7.92 1.71 5.54
CA PRO A 35 -8.70 2.37 6.57
C PRO A 35 -8.91 3.84 6.20
N ARG A 36 -10.06 4.36 6.58
CA ARG A 36 -10.35 5.76 6.31
C ARG A 36 -9.51 6.65 7.22
N SER A 37 -9.07 7.77 6.66
CA SER A 37 -8.19 8.69 7.38
C SER A 37 -8.85 9.24 8.64
N TYR A 38 -10.12 9.52 8.58
CA TYR A 38 -10.87 10.09 9.68
C TYR A 38 -11.85 9.08 10.23
N GLN A 39 -11.76 8.81 11.51
CA GLN A 39 -12.65 7.91 12.22
C GLN A 39 -13.32 8.70 13.34
N LYS A 40 -14.62 8.91 13.21
CA LYS A 40 -15.38 9.64 14.21
C LYS A 40 -15.49 8.82 15.49
N ASP A 41 -15.58 7.52 15.36
CA ASP A 41 -15.69 6.61 16.50
C ASP A 41 -14.56 5.59 16.41
N LYS A 42 -13.69 5.59 17.43
CA LYS A 42 -12.55 4.68 17.47
C LYS A 42 -12.96 3.22 17.58
N ASN A 43 -14.16 2.97 18.10
CA ASN A 43 -14.65 1.61 18.24
C ASN A 43 -15.31 1.07 16.99
N ASN A 44 -15.63 1.95 16.04
CA ASN A 44 -16.30 1.59 14.82
C ASN A 44 -15.46 2.04 13.63
N LYS A 45 -14.31 1.41 13.47
CA LYS A 45 -13.40 1.75 12.38
C LYS A 45 -13.94 1.24 11.06
N LYS A 46 -13.97 2.13 10.08
CA LYS A 46 -14.38 1.77 8.73
C LYS A 46 -13.17 1.54 7.86
N VAL A 47 -13.22 0.47 7.12
CA VAL A 47 -12.16 0.07 6.21
C VAL A 47 -12.80 -0.17 4.85
N ASP A 48 -12.20 0.41 3.83
CA ASP A 48 -12.65 0.19 2.46
C ASP A 48 -11.82 -0.93 1.83
N PHE A 49 -12.51 -1.86 1.20
CA PHE A 49 -11.86 -2.95 0.49
C PHE A 49 -11.83 -2.62 -0.99
N ILE A 50 -10.65 -2.48 -1.52
CA ILE A 50 -10.46 -1.97 -2.88
C ILE A 50 -9.86 -3.05 -3.75
N ASN A 51 -10.54 -3.35 -4.84
CA ASN A 51 -10.10 -4.34 -5.80
C ASN A 51 -9.02 -3.74 -6.69
N CYS A 52 -7.90 -4.44 -6.81
CA CYS A 52 -6.78 -4.00 -7.61
C CYS A 52 -6.43 -5.05 -8.65
N GLU A 53 -5.92 -4.57 -9.77
CA GLU A 53 -5.60 -5.44 -10.89
C GLU A 53 -4.36 -4.90 -11.59
N GLN A 54 -3.46 -5.80 -11.96
CA GLN A 54 -2.27 -5.42 -12.71
C GLN A 54 -2.05 -6.45 -13.81
N ILE A 55 -1.70 -5.98 -14.99
CA ILE A 55 -1.52 -6.83 -16.16
C ILE A 55 -0.09 -6.72 -16.64
N GLY A 56 0.52 -7.85 -16.99
CA GLY A 56 1.87 -7.88 -17.52
C GLY A 56 2.66 -9.08 -17.03
N LYS A 57 3.75 -9.37 -17.73
CA LYS A 57 4.57 -10.53 -17.38
C LYS A 57 5.22 -10.41 -16.01
N HIS A 58 5.51 -9.20 -15.58
CA HIS A 58 6.13 -8.99 -14.26
C HIS A 58 5.22 -9.40 -13.11
N THR A 59 3.92 -9.53 -13.36
CA THR A 59 2.98 -9.92 -12.31
C THR A 59 3.19 -11.35 -11.85
N GLU A 60 3.76 -12.20 -12.68
CA GLU A 60 4.05 -13.57 -12.29
C GLU A 60 5.04 -13.61 -11.12
N ASN A 61 6.08 -12.80 -11.21
CA ASN A 61 7.04 -12.71 -10.12
C ASN A 61 6.47 -11.97 -8.92
N LEU A 62 5.65 -10.96 -9.19
CA LEU A 62 5.09 -10.13 -8.13
C LEU A 62 4.08 -10.91 -7.28
N CYS A 63 3.37 -11.85 -7.89
CA CYS A 63 2.32 -12.59 -7.21
C CYS A 63 2.82 -13.32 -5.96
N GLN A 64 4.03 -13.87 -6.01
CA GLN A 64 4.57 -14.62 -4.90
C GLN A 64 4.85 -13.75 -3.66
N TYR A 65 5.02 -12.46 -3.87
CA TYR A 65 5.28 -11.53 -2.78
C TYR A 65 4.02 -10.85 -2.24
N LEU A 66 2.93 -10.91 -2.98
CA LEU A 66 1.68 -10.28 -2.57
C LEU A 66 0.82 -11.27 -1.79
N THR A 67 1.18 -11.45 -0.54
CA THR A 67 0.51 -12.38 0.35
C THR A 67 -0.34 -11.64 1.37
N LYS A 68 -1.27 -12.36 1.98
CA LYS A 68 -2.18 -11.79 2.97
C LYS A 68 -1.43 -11.03 4.05
N GLY A 69 -1.89 -9.83 4.34
CA GLY A 69 -1.32 -9.00 5.40
C GLY A 69 -0.18 -8.11 4.97
N LYS A 70 0.32 -8.26 3.76
CA LYS A 70 1.39 -7.40 3.26
C LYS A 70 0.92 -5.94 3.20
N PHE A 71 1.77 -5.06 3.66
CA PHE A 71 1.52 -3.62 3.59
C PHE A 71 2.18 -3.07 2.34
N ILE A 72 1.37 -2.52 1.46
CA ILE A 72 1.86 -2.07 0.16
C ILE A 72 1.31 -0.70 -0.20
N LEU A 73 2.00 -0.05 -1.11
CA LEU A 73 1.53 1.16 -1.76
C LEU A 73 1.26 0.83 -3.21
N VAL A 74 0.09 1.21 -3.71
CA VAL A 74 -0.27 1.02 -5.10
C VAL A 74 -0.53 2.35 -5.75
N GLU A 75 -0.10 2.47 -6.99
CA GLU A 75 -0.32 3.64 -7.81
C GLU A 75 -0.92 3.19 -9.14
N GLY A 76 -1.97 3.85 -9.55
CA GLY A 76 -2.62 3.46 -10.78
C GLY A 76 -3.76 4.39 -11.14
N GLU A 77 -4.72 3.86 -11.85
CA GLU A 77 -5.90 4.62 -12.25
C GLU A 77 -7.17 3.93 -11.79
N LEU A 78 -8.20 4.71 -11.56
CA LEU A 78 -9.49 4.21 -11.14
C LEU A 78 -10.33 3.88 -12.36
N ASN A 79 -10.79 2.64 -12.42
CA ASN A 79 -11.66 2.19 -13.50
C ASN A 79 -12.98 1.70 -12.93
N ILE A 80 -14.06 2.07 -13.57
CA ILE A 80 -15.38 1.63 -13.19
C ILE A 80 -15.99 0.93 -14.41
N ASP A 81 -16.23 -0.36 -14.27
CA ASP A 81 -16.83 -1.16 -15.32
C ASP A 81 -18.33 -1.30 -15.04
N ASN A 82 -19.14 -0.99 -16.04
CA ASN A 82 -20.58 -1.13 -15.95
C ASN A 82 -21.00 -2.40 -16.67
N TYR A 83 -21.87 -3.17 -16.02
CA TYR A 83 -22.37 -4.41 -16.62
C TYR A 83 -23.81 -4.61 -16.23
N ASP A 84 -24.52 -5.42 -17.03
CA ASP A 84 -25.90 -5.79 -16.77
C ASP A 84 -25.95 -7.21 -16.22
N LYS A 85 -26.60 -7.36 -15.09
CA LYS A 85 -26.80 -8.68 -14.49
C LYS A 85 -28.28 -8.83 -14.17
N ASP A 86 -28.91 -9.80 -14.82
CA ASP A 86 -30.34 -10.10 -14.60
C ASP A 86 -31.23 -8.88 -14.80
N GLY A 87 -30.89 -8.04 -15.80
CA GLY A 87 -31.67 -6.86 -16.11
C GLY A 87 -31.33 -5.65 -15.25
N GLU A 88 -30.45 -5.79 -14.28
CA GLU A 88 -30.04 -4.68 -13.44
C GLU A 88 -28.67 -4.16 -13.87
N LYS A 89 -28.55 -2.86 -13.91
CA LYS A 89 -27.25 -2.22 -14.18
C LYS A 89 -26.41 -2.21 -12.93
N ARG A 90 -25.24 -2.80 -13.02
CA ARG A 90 -24.30 -2.81 -11.91
C ARG A 90 -22.96 -2.25 -12.33
N SER A 91 -22.21 -1.76 -11.37
CA SER A 91 -20.89 -1.25 -11.61
C SER A 91 -19.88 -1.96 -10.74
N PHE A 92 -18.69 -2.13 -11.27
CA PHE A 92 -17.58 -2.74 -10.56
C PHE A 92 -16.42 -1.76 -10.58
N THR A 93 -16.00 -1.32 -9.41
CA THR A 93 -14.91 -0.36 -9.27
C THR A 93 -13.63 -1.12 -8.97
N LYS A 94 -12.60 -0.82 -9.73
CA LYS A 94 -11.28 -1.42 -9.53
C LYS A 94 -10.20 -0.39 -9.80
N VAL A 95 -9.01 -0.65 -9.29
CA VAL A 95 -7.84 0.16 -9.54
C VAL A 95 -6.91 -0.64 -10.44
N LYS A 96 -6.63 -0.08 -11.60
CA LYS A 96 -5.66 -0.66 -12.52
C LYS A 96 -4.28 -0.18 -12.11
N ILE A 97 -3.46 -1.09 -11.64
CA ILE A 97 -2.20 -0.76 -11.00
C ILE A 97 -1.11 -0.54 -12.04
N ASP A 98 -0.37 0.53 -11.90
CA ASP A 98 0.83 0.79 -12.68
C ASP A 98 2.07 0.39 -11.90
N ARG A 99 2.06 0.61 -10.59
CA ARG A 99 3.23 0.39 -9.76
C ARG A 99 2.82 -0.06 -8.36
N VAL A 100 3.57 -1.01 -7.83
CA VAL A 100 3.39 -1.49 -6.46
C VAL A 100 4.71 -1.34 -5.73
N GLU A 101 4.65 -0.79 -4.52
CA GLU A 101 5.80 -0.72 -3.64
C GLU A 101 5.48 -1.41 -2.33
N PHE A 102 6.42 -2.18 -1.85
CA PHE A 102 6.28 -2.87 -0.57
C PHE A 102 6.75 -1.94 0.53
N LEU A 103 5.86 -1.69 1.46
CA LEU A 103 6.18 -0.89 2.63
C LEU A 103 6.55 -1.86 3.75
N GLY A 104 7.55 -1.52 4.53
CA GLY A 104 8.08 -2.40 5.54
C GLY A 104 7.00 -3.03 6.40
N GLY A 105 7.30 -3.65 7.46
CA GLY A 105 6.32 -4.16 8.37
C GLY A 105 6.37 -5.65 8.61
N ASP A 106 7.35 -6.32 8.09
CA ASP A 106 7.60 -7.69 8.45
C ASP A 106 8.42 -7.74 9.72
N THR A 107 8.30 -8.83 10.46
CA THR A 107 9.12 -9.00 11.64
C THR A 107 10.60 -8.96 11.32
N LYS A 108 10.95 -9.37 10.14
CA LYS A 108 12.35 -9.31 9.70
C LYS A 108 12.83 -7.88 9.50
N SER A 109 11.92 -6.96 9.31
CA SER A 109 12.29 -5.57 9.18
C SER A 109 12.88 -5.01 10.46
N ASN A 110 12.67 -5.68 11.56
CA ASN A 110 13.31 -5.28 12.81
C ASN A 110 14.81 -5.29 12.69
N ASP A 111 15.34 -6.23 11.93
CA ASP A 111 16.78 -6.30 11.73
C ASP A 111 17.27 -5.08 10.98
N TYR A 112 16.50 -4.61 10.04
CA TYR A 112 16.85 -3.40 9.32
C TYR A 112 16.79 -2.19 10.22
N ASN A 113 15.77 -2.13 11.07
CA ASN A 113 15.64 -1.02 11.99
C ASN A 113 16.82 -0.96 12.93
N VAL A 114 17.27 -2.12 13.36
CA VAL A 114 18.45 -2.18 14.21
C VAL A 114 19.66 -1.64 13.44
N GLY A 115 19.77 -1.97 12.17
CA GLY A 115 20.85 -1.47 11.36
C GLY A 115 20.79 0.02 11.14
N PHE A 116 19.64 0.59 11.09
CA PHE A 116 19.48 2.02 10.88
C PHE A 116 19.72 2.83 12.15
N THR A 117 19.33 2.27 13.26
CA THR A 117 19.45 3.02 14.51
C THR A 117 20.85 3.56 14.76
N PRO A 118 21.89 2.74 14.59
CA PRO A 118 23.24 3.27 14.78
C PRO A 118 23.61 4.38 13.81
N SER A 119 23.08 4.34 12.61
CA SER A 119 23.44 5.33 11.62
C SER A 119 22.83 6.69 11.91
N PHE A 120 21.77 6.73 12.69
CA PHE A 120 21.15 7.98 13.07
C PHE A 120 21.65 8.53 14.38
N GLU A 121 22.43 7.76 15.08
CA GLU A 121 23.03 8.31 16.30
C GLU A 121 23.92 9.47 15.94
N PRO A 122 23.77 10.58 16.66
CA PRO A 122 24.64 11.71 16.38
C PRO A 122 26.07 11.34 16.66
N PRO A 123 26.98 11.92 15.91
CA PRO A 123 28.39 11.73 16.21
C PRO A 123 28.69 12.06 17.66
N GLY A 124 29.72 11.44 18.19
CA GLY A 124 29.99 11.59 19.59
C GLY A 124 30.17 13.02 20.05
N GLY A 125 30.33 13.92 19.13
CA GLY A 125 30.41 15.34 19.48
C GLY A 125 29.08 15.98 19.81
N LEU A 126 27.98 15.30 19.49
CA LEU A 126 26.68 15.84 19.78
C LEU A 126 26.05 15.06 20.93
N ASP A 127 26.37 15.50 22.11
CA ASP A 127 25.76 14.84 23.24
C ASP A 127 24.30 15.26 23.39
N PRO A 128 23.51 14.45 24.01
CA PRO A 128 22.10 14.76 24.15
C PRO A 128 21.82 16.05 24.93
N GLN A 129 22.71 16.39 25.79
CA GLN A 129 22.51 17.59 26.61
C GLN A 129 22.63 18.86 25.80
N GLY A 130 23.62 18.93 24.95
CA GLY A 130 23.77 20.08 24.06
C GLY A 130 22.60 20.20 23.12
N PHE A 131 22.12 19.07 22.71
CA PHE A 131 20.97 19.01 21.83
C PHE A 131 19.73 19.56 22.50
N GLN A 132 19.51 19.14 23.73
CA GLN A 132 18.33 19.55 24.46
C GLN A 132 18.33 21.03 24.78
N ALA A 133 19.47 21.57 25.10
CA ALA A 133 19.57 22.98 25.41
C ALA A 133 19.16 23.84 24.22
N ILE A 134 19.49 23.38 23.03
CA ILE A 134 19.11 24.12 21.83
C ILE A 134 17.63 24.03 21.59
N ASP A 135 17.07 22.83 21.78
CA ASP A 135 15.69 22.61 21.44
C ASP A 135 14.72 23.42 22.27
N ASP A 136 15.02 23.59 23.55
CA ASP A 136 14.06 24.19 24.43
C ASP A 136 13.93 25.70 24.23
N ASP A 137 15.04 26.35 23.96
CA ASP A 137 15.07 27.80 23.94
C ASP A 137 15.12 28.41 22.57
N ASP A 138 15.70 27.71 21.63
CA ASP A 138 16.01 28.30 20.35
C ASP A 138 14.99 28.01 19.27
N ILE A 139 14.02 27.18 19.54
CA ILE A 139 12.99 26.88 18.56
C ILE A 139 11.81 27.81 18.76
N PRO A 140 11.61 28.73 17.84
CA PRO A 140 10.53 29.73 17.98
C PRO A 140 9.23 29.16 17.41
N PHE A 141 8.54 28.46 18.16
CA PHE A 141 7.21 27.97 17.73
C PHE A 141 6.10 28.77 18.31
#